data_fee4c676860113647af6c2757380db19
#
_entry.id   fee4c676860113647af6c2757380db19
#
_cell.length_a   1.000
_cell.length_b   1.000
_cell.length_c   1.000
_cell.angle_alpha   90.00
_cell.angle_beta   90.00
_cell.angle_gamma   90.00
#
_symmetry.space_group_name_H-M   'P 1'
#
loop_
_entity.id
_entity.type
_entity.pdbx_description
1 polymer ?
#
loop_
_entity_poly.entity_id
_entity_poly.type
_entity_poly.pdbx_seq_one_letter_code
_entity_poly.pdbx_strand_id
1 'polypeptide(L)'
;PMMPPSTPYAPVPVAPFELPGSEELGQAAVNALGENKMVCTLQNHGLLAACPTLDRAFSAAEYIEECAQLAYWTMQAGKMNPLPDEAVQTLRDRMLRGIAV
;
A
#
# COMPACT_ATOMS: atom_id res chain seq x y z
N PRO A 1 0.08 -7.33 -6.60
CA PRO A 1 1.17 -7.42 -5.65
C PRO A 1 2.01 -8.67 -5.89
N MET A 2 3.30 -8.52 -5.75
CA MET A 2 4.26 -9.56 -6.11
C MET A 2 4.84 -10.26 -4.89
N MET A 3 4.90 -9.59 -3.76
CA MET A 3 5.52 -10.11 -2.54
C MET A 3 4.50 -10.24 -1.42
N PRO A 4 4.52 -11.35 -0.67
CA PRO A 4 3.60 -11.52 0.45
C PRO A 4 3.59 -10.37 1.45
N PRO A 5 4.73 -9.77 1.84
CA PRO A 5 4.69 -8.69 2.83
C PRO A 5 3.87 -7.47 2.43
N SER A 6 3.79 -7.16 1.14
CA SER A 6 3.00 -6.02 0.68
C SER A 6 1.63 -6.40 0.13
N THR A 7 1.36 -7.70 -0.01
CA THR A 7 0.10 -8.20 -0.56
C THR A 7 -1.14 -7.73 0.19
N PRO A 8 -1.15 -7.70 1.55
CA PRO A 8 -2.34 -7.27 2.27
C PRO A 8 -2.71 -5.81 2.03
N TYR A 9 -1.81 -5.02 1.52
CA TYR A 9 -2.04 -3.59 1.25
C TYR A 9 -2.59 -3.34 -0.15
N ALA A 10 -2.61 -4.36 -1.00
CA ALA A 10 -3.01 -4.22 -2.40
C ALA A 10 -4.52 -4.19 -2.58
N PRO A 11 -5.04 -3.54 -3.61
CA PRO A 11 -4.29 -2.56 -4.38
C PRO A 11 -4.04 -1.30 -3.57
N VAL A 12 -2.89 -0.67 -3.80
CA VAL A 12 -2.54 0.56 -3.09
C VAL A 12 -3.22 1.74 -3.79
N PRO A 13 -4.15 2.43 -3.12
CA PRO A 13 -4.84 3.54 -3.75
C PRO A 13 -3.94 4.77 -3.91
N VAL A 14 -4.32 5.63 -4.86
CA VAL A 14 -3.60 6.88 -5.12
C VAL A 14 -4.52 8.03 -4.77
N ALA A 15 -4.12 8.87 -3.82
CA ALA A 15 -4.84 10.10 -3.51
C ALA A 15 -4.51 11.14 -4.59
N PRO A 16 -5.51 11.89 -5.08
CA PRO A 16 -5.25 12.90 -6.10
C PRO A 16 -4.34 14.00 -5.57
N PHE A 17 -3.64 14.67 -6.50
CA PHE A 17 -2.71 15.72 -6.12
C PHE A 17 -3.44 16.89 -5.45
N GLU A 18 -2.89 17.33 -4.32
CA GLU A 18 -3.26 18.55 -3.63
C GLU A 18 -2.00 19.20 -3.09
N LEU A 19 -2.04 20.47 -2.80
CA LEU A 19 -0.85 21.21 -2.35
C LEU A 19 -0.36 20.67 -1.00
N PRO A 20 0.96 20.44 -0.87
CA PRO A 20 1.53 20.02 0.41
C PRO A 20 1.18 20.99 1.53
N GLY A 21 0.79 20.44 2.69
CA GLY A 21 0.41 21.25 3.85
C GLY A 21 -1.02 21.75 3.83
N SER A 22 -1.81 21.41 2.80
CA SER A 22 -3.21 21.85 2.72
C SER A 22 -4.15 20.85 3.40
N GLU A 23 -5.31 21.37 3.82
CA GLU A 23 -6.37 20.49 4.36
C GLU A 23 -6.90 19.56 3.27
N GLU A 24 -6.91 20.03 2.02
CA GLU A 24 -7.38 19.27 0.87
C GLU A 24 -6.53 18.03 0.66
N LEU A 25 -5.21 18.12 0.88
CA LEU A 25 -4.33 16.95 0.80
C LEU A 25 -4.65 15.94 1.90
N GLY A 26 -4.84 16.41 3.12
CA GLY A 26 -5.23 15.54 4.23
C GLY A 26 -6.54 14.83 3.96
N GLN A 27 -7.53 15.55 3.46
CA GLN A 27 -8.83 14.97 3.15
C GLN A 27 -8.74 13.97 2.01
N ALA A 28 -7.94 14.27 0.98
CA ALA A 28 -7.73 13.37 -0.15
C ALA A 28 -7.08 12.05 0.34
N ALA A 29 -6.12 12.13 1.25
CA ALA A 29 -5.48 10.95 1.83
C ALA A 29 -6.47 10.11 2.63
N VAL A 30 -7.27 10.73 3.47
CA VAL A 30 -8.29 10.04 4.27
C VAL A 30 -9.29 9.33 3.34
N ASN A 31 -9.74 10.01 2.30
CA ASN A 31 -10.70 9.44 1.36
C ASN A 31 -10.08 8.25 0.61
N ALA A 32 -8.82 8.35 0.21
CA ALA A 32 -8.14 7.26 -0.48
C ALA A 32 -7.96 6.03 0.41
N LEU A 33 -7.63 6.23 1.67
CA LEU A 33 -7.49 5.13 2.62
C LEU A 33 -8.83 4.46 2.91
N GLY A 34 -9.91 5.24 2.99
CA GLY A 34 -11.22 4.71 3.35
C GLY A 34 -11.17 4.04 4.72
N GLU A 35 -11.94 2.96 4.88
CA GLU A 35 -12.00 2.24 6.15
C GLU A 35 -11.06 1.03 6.20
N ASN A 36 -10.57 0.57 5.05
CA ASN A 36 -9.91 -0.74 4.95
C ASN A 36 -8.45 -0.69 4.53
N LYS A 37 -7.95 0.47 4.14
CA LYS A 37 -6.56 0.58 3.67
C LYS A 37 -5.67 1.21 4.73
N MET A 38 -4.44 0.77 4.77
CA MET A 38 -3.43 1.29 5.68
C MET A 38 -2.34 2.07 4.94
N VAL A 39 -2.32 1.99 3.62
CA VAL A 39 -1.29 2.60 2.80
C VAL A 39 -1.94 3.22 1.58
N CYS A 40 -1.51 4.42 1.22
CA CYS A 40 -1.85 5.02 -0.07
C CYS A 40 -0.66 5.81 -0.58
N THR A 41 -0.62 6.04 -1.88
CA THR A 41 0.34 6.98 -2.44
C THR A 41 -0.35 8.32 -2.62
N LEU A 42 0.44 9.38 -2.50
CA LEU A 42 -0.02 10.74 -2.72
C LEU A 42 0.55 11.16 -4.06
N GLN A 43 -0.32 11.42 -5.03
CA GLN A 43 0.09 11.73 -6.40
C GLN A 43 1.13 12.84 -6.43
N ASN A 44 2.26 12.60 -7.08
CA ASN A 44 3.39 13.54 -7.21
C ASN A 44 3.99 13.98 -5.87
N HIS A 45 3.82 13.20 -4.81
CA HIS A 45 4.30 13.58 -3.49
C HIS A 45 5.05 12.43 -2.80
N GLY A 46 4.37 11.33 -2.51
CA GLY A 46 5.00 10.24 -1.78
C GLY A 46 4.03 9.19 -1.31
N LEU A 47 4.39 8.52 -0.23
CA LEU A 47 3.64 7.42 0.37
C LEU A 47 3.16 7.79 1.76
N LEU A 48 1.95 7.37 2.09
CA LEU A 48 1.41 7.49 3.45
C LEU A 48 1.09 6.09 3.98
N ALA A 49 1.59 5.77 5.17
CA ALA A 49 1.25 4.55 5.87
C ALA A 49 0.62 4.91 7.22
N ALA A 50 -0.55 4.34 7.48
CA ALA A 50 -1.28 4.57 8.73
C ALA A 50 -1.64 3.22 9.33
N CYS A 51 -0.89 2.82 10.35
CA CYS A 51 -1.01 1.51 10.99
C CYS A 51 -1.17 1.67 12.49
N PRO A 52 -1.54 0.59 13.22
CA PRO A 52 -1.76 0.69 14.67
C PRO A 52 -0.54 1.13 15.47
N THR A 53 0.67 0.85 14.99
CA THR A 53 1.91 1.28 15.64
C THR A 53 2.86 1.90 14.63
N LEU A 54 3.79 2.73 15.11
CA LEU A 54 4.79 3.34 14.26
C LEU A 54 5.70 2.27 13.62
N ASP A 55 6.06 1.24 14.37
CA ASP A 55 6.88 0.16 13.84
C ASP A 55 6.20 -0.55 12.66
N ARG A 56 4.90 -0.79 12.78
CA ARG A 56 4.14 -1.42 11.70
C ARG A 56 4.00 -0.49 10.50
N ALA A 57 3.82 0.80 10.73
CA ALA A 57 3.75 1.78 9.66
C ALA A 57 5.08 1.84 8.89
N PHE A 58 6.19 1.83 9.61
CA PHE A 58 7.52 1.82 8.99
C PHE A 58 7.73 0.55 8.16
N SER A 59 7.39 -0.61 8.73
CA SER A 59 7.50 -1.88 8.01
C SER A 59 6.63 -1.91 6.75
N ALA A 60 5.41 -1.37 6.84
CA ALA A 60 4.52 -1.29 5.68
C ALA A 60 5.14 -0.43 4.59
N ALA A 61 5.71 0.71 4.94
CA ALA A 61 6.35 1.60 3.97
C ALA A 61 7.52 0.91 3.28
N GLU A 62 8.36 0.19 4.05
CA GLU A 62 9.48 -0.55 3.47
C GLU A 62 9.01 -1.64 2.49
N TYR A 63 7.99 -2.39 2.86
CA TYR A 63 7.47 -3.46 2.01
C TYR A 63 6.85 -2.90 0.73
N ILE A 64 6.14 -1.79 0.82
CA ILE A 64 5.54 -1.18 -0.37
C ILE A 64 6.63 -0.68 -1.32
N GLU A 65 7.66 -0.05 -0.79
CA GLU A 65 8.78 0.43 -1.59
C GLU A 65 9.48 -0.74 -2.29
N GLU A 66 9.76 -1.81 -1.56
CA GLU A 66 10.40 -3.00 -2.10
C GLU A 66 9.54 -3.64 -3.20
N CYS A 67 8.23 -3.74 -2.95
CA CYS A 67 7.30 -4.30 -3.91
C CYS A 67 7.23 -3.45 -5.18
N ALA A 68 7.25 -2.12 -5.03
CA ALA A 68 7.24 -1.21 -6.17
C ALA A 68 8.50 -1.37 -7.02
N GLN A 69 9.66 -1.53 -6.39
CA GLN A 69 10.91 -1.76 -7.11
C GLN A 69 10.86 -3.07 -7.89
N LEU A 70 10.39 -4.15 -7.25
CA LEU A 70 10.28 -5.45 -7.92
C LEU A 70 9.27 -5.40 -9.07
N ALA A 71 8.16 -4.71 -8.88
CA ALA A 71 7.17 -4.55 -9.94
C ALA A 71 7.77 -3.79 -11.12
N TYR A 72 8.51 -2.71 -10.85
CA TYR A 72 9.15 -1.93 -11.89
C TYR A 72 10.13 -2.80 -12.70
N TRP A 73 11.01 -3.53 -12.01
CA TRP A 73 11.98 -4.39 -12.68
C TRP A 73 11.30 -5.51 -13.48
N THR A 74 10.25 -6.11 -12.92
CA THR A 74 9.51 -7.17 -13.61
C THR A 74 8.85 -6.66 -14.88
N MET A 75 8.27 -5.46 -14.82
CA MET A 75 7.64 -4.85 -15.99
C MET A 75 8.67 -4.50 -17.08
N GLN A 76 9.90 -4.16 -16.69
CA GLN A 76 10.98 -3.94 -17.65
C GLN A 76 11.44 -5.25 -18.30
N ALA A 77 11.46 -6.35 -17.54
CA ALA A 77 11.90 -7.65 -18.03
C ALA A 77 10.83 -8.42 -18.81
N GLY A 78 9.54 -8.10 -18.59
CA GLY A 78 8.46 -8.81 -19.23
C GLY A 78 7.13 -8.58 -18.53
N LYS A 79 6.38 -9.67 -18.30
CA LYS A 79 5.04 -9.58 -17.77
C LYS A 79 5.02 -9.92 -16.27
N MET A 80 4.32 -9.13 -15.51
CA MET A 80 4.11 -9.35 -14.08
C MET A 80 2.97 -10.35 -13.85
N ASN A 81 3.15 -11.25 -12.86
CA ASN A 81 2.12 -12.21 -12.46
C ASN A 81 1.59 -11.84 -11.07
N PRO A 82 0.51 -11.06 -11.00
CA PRO A 82 -0.05 -10.70 -9.70
C PRO A 82 -0.72 -11.91 -9.03
N LEU A 83 -0.80 -11.87 -7.70
CA LEU A 83 -1.53 -12.89 -6.96
C LEU A 83 -3.02 -12.76 -7.21
N PRO A 84 -3.78 -13.87 -7.16
CA PRO A 84 -5.23 -13.83 -7.25
C PRO A 84 -5.83 -12.99 -6.12
N ASP A 85 -6.97 -12.33 -6.39
CA ASP A 85 -7.66 -11.50 -5.41
C ASP A 85 -7.98 -12.26 -4.12
N GLU A 86 -8.31 -13.54 -4.23
CA GLU A 86 -8.62 -14.39 -3.08
C GLU A 86 -7.41 -14.53 -2.15
N ALA A 87 -6.22 -14.70 -2.72
CA ALA A 87 -5.00 -14.79 -1.93
C ALA A 87 -4.70 -13.47 -1.22
N VAL A 88 -4.88 -12.36 -1.93
CA VAL A 88 -4.69 -11.02 -1.35
C VAL A 88 -5.64 -10.81 -0.18
N GLN A 89 -6.91 -11.18 -0.36
CA GLN A 89 -7.91 -11.01 0.70
C GLN A 89 -7.58 -11.87 1.91
N THR A 90 -7.16 -13.11 1.70
CA THR A 90 -6.76 -14.01 2.78
C THR A 90 -5.60 -13.42 3.59
N LEU A 91 -4.58 -12.89 2.91
CA LEU A 91 -3.43 -12.30 3.58
C LEU A 91 -3.81 -11.04 4.34
N ARG A 92 -4.71 -10.23 3.78
CA ARG A 92 -5.21 -9.04 4.47
C ARG A 92 -5.95 -9.40 5.75
N ASP A 93 -6.81 -10.42 5.68
CA ASP A 93 -7.57 -10.87 6.84
C ASP A 93 -6.64 -11.38 7.94
N ARG A 94 -5.58 -12.10 7.58
CA ARG A 94 -4.58 -12.55 8.54
C ARG A 94 -3.85 -11.38 9.19
N MET A 95 -3.47 -10.40 8.39
CA MET A 95 -2.80 -9.21 8.91
C MET A 95 -3.69 -8.45 9.91
N LEU A 96 -4.96 -8.28 9.57
CA LEU A 96 -5.90 -7.56 10.43
C LEU A 96 -6.15 -8.29 11.75
N ARG A 97 -5.99 -9.61 11.76
CA ARG A 97 -6.12 -10.41 12.98
C ARG A 97 -4.81 -10.59 13.74
N GLY A 98 -3.73 -9.94 13.28
CA GLY A 98 -2.44 -10.02 13.92
C GLY A 98 -1.68 -11.31 13.65
N ILE A 99 -2.11 -12.10 12.66
CA ILE A 99 -1.43 -13.34 12.27
C ILE A 99 -0.34 -12.99 11.26
N ALA A 100 0.81 -13.68 11.34
CA ALA A 100 1.91 -13.46 10.40
C ALA A 100 1.46 -13.77 8.96
N VAL A 101 1.90 -12.95 8.01
CA VAL A 101 1.57 -13.10 6.60
C VAL A 101 2.69 -13.73 5.76
#